data_410175dd203c083d5c09597718efdc5a
#
_entry.id   410175dd203c083d5c09597718efdc5a
#
_cell.length_a   1.000
_cell.length_b   1.000
_cell.length_c   1.000
_cell.angle_alpha   90.00
_cell.angle_beta   90.00
_cell.angle_gamma   90.00
#
_symmetry.space_group_name_H-M   'P 1'
#
loop_
_entity.id
_entity.type
_entity.pdbx_description
1 polymer ?
#
loop_
_entity_poly.entity_id
_entity_poly.type
_entity_poly.pdbx_seq_one_letter_code
_entity_poly.pdbx_strand_id
1 'polypeptide(L)'
;MNWCFIVFSSFATANRVKSLLLKNHGIKSTIMQTPGEIKLKSCSYCLKINLLHLDTAWDMVVRSGLSSKGVFSAEGFNKIR
;
A
#
# COMPACT_ATOMS: atom_id res chain seq x y z
N MET A 1 5.14 -15.25 -7.07
CA MET A 1 5.62 -13.95 -6.64
C MET A 1 4.75 -13.42 -5.52
N ASN A 2 5.37 -12.88 -4.50
CA ASN A 2 4.64 -12.38 -3.33
C ASN A 2 4.43 -10.88 -3.45
N TRP A 3 3.17 -10.50 -3.53
CA TRP A 3 2.75 -9.10 -3.58
C TRP A 3 1.93 -8.77 -2.36
N CYS A 4 1.89 -7.50 -1.99
CA CYS A 4 1.00 -7.01 -0.96
C CYS A 4 0.36 -5.69 -1.39
N PHE A 5 -0.73 -5.36 -0.73
CA PHE A 5 -1.47 -4.12 -0.96
C PHE A 5 -1.42 -3.26 0.29
N ILE A 6 -0.88 -2.07 0.17
CA ILE A 6 -0.96 -1.06 1.24
C ILE A 6 -2.16 -0.19 0.93
N VAL A 7 -3.17 -0.22 1.78
CA VAL A 7 -4.45 0.43 1.53
C VAL A 7 -4.48 1.83 2.13
N PHE A 8 -4.95 2.79 1.34
CA PHE A 8 -5.10 4.19 1.75
C PHE A 8 -6.52 4.66 1.50
N SER A 9 -6.95 5.67 2.25
CA SER A 9 -8.31 6.21 2.13
C SER A 9 -8.50 7.12 0.92
N SER A 10 -7.43 7.64 0.33
CA SER A 10 -7.54 8.55 -0.81
C SER A 10 -6.47 8.27 -1.85
N PHE A 11 -6.80 8.61 -3.09
CA PHE A 11 -5.85 8.52 -4.21
C PHE A 11 -4.64 9.43 -3.98
N ALA A 12 -4.88 10.62 -3.46
CA ALA A 12 -3.80 11.58 -3.23
C ALA A 12 -2.73 11.02 -2.28
N THR A 13 -3.15 10.39 -1.18
CA THR A 13 -2.25 9.77 -0.23
C THR A 13 -1.49 8.62 -0.87
N ALA A 14 -2.20 7.75 -1.59
CA ALA A 14 -1.56 6.62 -2.28
C ALA A 14 -0.53 7.10 -3.29
N ASN A 15 -0.87 8.13 -4.07
CA ASN A 15 0.04 8.69 -5.07
C ASN A 15 1.28 9.30 -4.43
N ARG A 16 1.11 10.00 -3.30
CA ARG A 16 2.23 10.58 -2.58
C ARG A 16 3.18 9.50 -2.09
N VAL A 17 2.66 8.43 -1.51
CA VAL A 17 3.48 7.31 -1.03
C VAL A 17 4.21 6.65 -2.20
N LYS A 18 3.51 6.44 -3.31
CA LYS A 18 4.13 5.88 -4.52
C LYS A 18 5.33 6.72 -4.97
N SER A 19 5.15 8.03 -5.05
CA SER A 19 6.22 8.95 -5.48
C SER A 19 7.41 8.92 -4.52
N LEU A 20 7.14 8.92 -3.21
CA LEU A 20 8.19 8.89 -2.20
C LEU A 20 8.98 7.58 -2.24
N LEU A 21 8.29 6.46 -2.44
CA LEU A 21 8.94 5.16 -2.55
C LEU A 21 9.88 5.11 -3.75
N LEU A 22 9.42 5.60 -4.89
CA LEU A 22 10.25 5.62 -6.09
C LEU A 22 11.43 6.57 -5.94
N LYS A 23 11.18 7.78 -5.43
CA LYS A 23 12.20 8.82 -5.33
C LYS A 23 13.26 8.49 -4.30
N ASN A 24 12.86 8.02 -3.12
CA ASN A 24 13.78 7.82 -1.99
C ASN A 24 14.38 6.43 -1.92
N HIS A 25 13.69 5.43 -2.44
CA HIS A 25 14.11 4.04 -2.30
C HIS A 25 14.18 3.27 -3.62
N GLY A 26 13.80 3.89 -4.72
CA GLY A 26 13.78 3.22 -6.02
C GLY A 26 12.76 2.09 -6.11
N ILE A 27 11.77 2.07 -5.22
CA ILE A 27 10.77 1.01 -5.18
C ILE A 27 9.62 1.37 -6.11
N LYS A 28 9.36 0.52 -7.09
CA LYS A 28 8.23 0.68 -8.00
C LYS A 28 6.98 0.11 -7.39
N SER A 29 5.87 0.81 -7.55
CA SER A 29 4.57 0.37 -7.07
C SER A 29 3.49 0.75 -8.06
N THR A 30 2.33 0.11 -7.94
CA THR A 30 1.19 0.37 -8.82
C THR A 30 0.00 0.80 -7.98
N ILE A 31 -0.61 1.94 -8.33
CA ILE A 31 -1.84 2.38 -7.68
C ILE A 31 -3.02 1.71 -8.36
N MET A 32 -3.93 1.17 -7.55
CA MET A 32 -5.15 0.58 -8.06
C MET A 32 -6.26 0.77 -7.04
N GLN A 33 -7.51 0.61 -7.50
CA GLN A 33 -8.63 0.58 -6.59
C GLN A 33 -8.52 -0.67 -5.72
N THR A 34 -8.86 -0.53 -4.43
CA THR A 34 -8.77 -1.67 -3.52
C THR A 34 -9.72 -2.78 -3.99
N PRO A 35 -9.21 -4.02 -4.12
CA PRO A 35 -10.07 -5.16 -4.53
C PRO A 35 -11.24 -5.34 -3.58
N GLY A 36 -12.39 -5.75 -4.15
CA GLY A 36 -13.59 -5.98 -3.37
C GLY A 36 -13.46 -7.08 -2.32
N GLU A 37 -12.51 -7.99 -2.51
CA GLU A 37 -12.21 -9.06 -1.56
C GLU A 37 -11.67 -8.50 -0.25
N ILE A 38 -11.04 -7.31 -0.31
CA ILE A 38 -10.65 -6.59 0.89
C ILE A 38 -11.85 -5.75 1.30
N LYS A 39 -12.59 -6.24 2.28
CA LYS A 39 -13.85 -5.62 2.69
C LYS A 39 -13.62 -4.37 3.52
N LEU A 40 -13.81 -3.21 2.90
CA LEU A 40 -13.74 -1.92 3.55
C LEU A 40 -15.06 -1.18 3.34
N LYS A 41 -15.43 -0.33 4.29
CA LYS A 41 -16.72 0.36 4.27
C LYS A 41 -16.81 1.46 3.21
N SER A 42 -15.69 1.96 2.73
CA SER A 42 -15.67 3.06 1.77
C SER A 42 -14.71 2.76 0.64
N CYS A 43 -14.84 3.49 -0.46
CA CYS A 43 -13.88 3.41 -1.55
C CYS A 43 -12.49 3.77 -1.05
N SER A 44 -11.50 3.03 -1.53
CA SER A 44 -10.13 3.24 -1.15
C SER A 44 -9.20 2.86 -2.30
N TYR A 45 -7.97 3.28 -2.19
CA TYR A 45 -6.93 2.97 -3.17
C TYR A 45 -5.80 2.24 -2.48
N CYS A 46 -5.12 1.38 -3.21
CA CYS A 46 -4.00 0.66 -2.65
C CYS A 46 -2.79 0.73 -3.56
N LEU A 47 -1.62 0.51 -2.96
CA LEU A 47 -0.38 0.35 -3.67
C LEU A 47 -0.02 -1.12 -3.67
N LYS A 48 0.15 -1.68 -4.86
CA LYS A 48 0.66 -3.04 -5.01
C LYS A 48 2.16 -2.99 -5.07
N ILE A 49 2.82 -3.64 -4.13
CA ILE A 49 4.27 -3.70 -4.08
C ILE A 49 4.72 -5.14 -3.81
N ASN A 50 6.00 -5.40 -4.11
CA ASN A 50 6.60 -6.68 -3.76
C ASN A 50 6.71 -6.79 -2.24
N LEU A 51 6.36 -7.95 -1.71
CA LEU A 51 6.40 -8.19 -0.27
C LEU A 51 7.80 -7.97 0.33
N LEU A 52 8.84 -8.16 -0.46
CA LEU A 52 10.22 -7.90 -0.02
C LEU A 52 10.45 -6.44 0.37
N HIS A 53 9.67 -5.53 -0.18
CA HIS A 53 9.80 -4.10 0.10
C HIS A 53 8.82 -3.60 1.15
N LEU A 54 8.03 -4.49 1.74
CA LEU A 54 6.98 -4.09 2.67
C LEU A 54 7.52 -3.35 3.89
N ASP A 55 8.58 -3.87 4.50
CA ASP A 55 9.12 -3.25 5.72
C ASP A 55 9.61 -1.84 5.46
N THR A 56 10.32 -1.64 4.35
CA THR A 56 10.80 -0.32 3.96
C THR A 56 9.64 0.62 3.67
N ALA A 57 8.65 0.15 2.92
CA ALA A 57 7.48 0.95 2.57
C ALA A 57 6.66 1.32 3.80
N TRP A 58 6.43 0.37 4.69
CA TRP A 58 5.66 0.59 5.90
C TRP A 58 6.36 1.59 6.83
N ASP A 59 7.67 1.44 7.00
CA ASP A 59 8.46 2.37 7.79
C ASP A 59 8.35 3.80 7.25
N MET A 60 8.41 3.96 5.94
CA MET A 60 8.26 5.26 5.31
C MET A 60 6.87 5.86 5.55
N VAL A 61 5.82 5.05 5.44
CA VAL A 61 4.45 5.51 5.70
C VAL A 61 4.32 6.01 7.13
N VAL A 62 4.82 5.25 8.09
CA VAL A 62 4.76 5.61 9.51
C VAL A 62 5.54 6.89 9.77
N ARG A 63 6.75 7.00 9.25
CA ARG A 63 7.61 8.19 9.46
C ARG A 63 7.04 9.44 8.81
N SER A 64 6.34 9.29 7.69
CA SER A 64 5.72 10.43 6.99
C SER A 64 4.44 10.91 7.66
N GLY A 65 3.95 10.20 8.66
CA GLY A 65 2.70 10.54 9.33
C GLY A 65 1.47 10.32 8.47
N LEU A 66 1.60 9.59 7.38
CA LEU A 66 0.47 9.28 6.50
C LEU A 66 -0.32 8.11 7.05
N SER A 67 -1.64 8.20 6.96
CA SER A 67 -2.53 7.16 7.48
C SER A 67 -2.76 6.07 6.45
N SER A 68 -2.61 4.82 6.88
CA SER A 68 -2.95 3.65 6.07
C SER A 68 -4.07 2.87 6.74
N LYS A 69 -4.92 2.26 5.92
CA LYS A 69 -5.99 1.38 6.43
C LYS A 69 -5.52 -0.04 6.68
N GLY A 70 -4.25 -0.31 6.41
CA GLY A 70 -3.65 -1.61 6.65
C GLY A 70 -2.94 -2.15 5.43
N VAL A 71 -2.33 -3.31 5.62
CA VAL A 71 -1.59 -4.02 4.56
C VAL A 71 -2.20 -5.41 4.43
N PHE A 72 -2.45 -5.82 3.19
CA PHE A 72 -3.07 -7.12 2.89
C PHE A 72 -2.21 -7.88 1.91
N SER A 73 -2.14 -9.19 2.06
CA SER A 73 -1.43 -10.02 1.12
C SER A 73 -2.20 -10.15 -0.19
N ALA A 74 -1.51 -10.29 -1.32
CA ALA A 74 -2.16 -10.54 -2.59
C ALA A 74 -2.70 -11.97 -2.68
N GLU A 75 -2.18 -12.87 -1.86
CA GLU A 75 -2.69 -14.23 -1.76
C GLU A 75 -3.72 -14.31 -0.65
N GLY A 76 -5.00 -14.47 -1.02
CA GLY A 76 -6.08 -14.64 -0.07
C GLY A 76 -6.48 -13.36 0.66
N PHE A 77 -5.87 -12.24 0.36
CA PHE A 77 -6.22 -10.93 0.93
C PHE A 77 -6.24 -10.93 2.46
N ASN A 78 -5.27 -11.61 3.05
CA ASN A 78 -5.12 -11.65 4.51
C ASN A 78 -4.44 -10.39 5.01
N LYS A 79 -4.94 -9.86 6.13
CA LYS A 79 -4.36 -8.68 6.74
C LYS A 79 -3.00 -9.01 7.34
N ILE A 80 -1.98 -8.23 6.96
CA ILE A 80 -0.62 -8.40 7.45
C ILE A 80 -0.34 -7.39 8.56
N ARG A 81 -0.80 -6.16 8.41
CA ARG A 81 -0.54 -5.08 9.38
C ARG A 81 -1.76 -4.20 9.59
#